data_0a3f2fdce3a1f2e9788e81ddcaad5b33
#
_entry.id   0a3f2fdce3a1f2e9788e81ddcaad5b33
#
_cell.length_a   1.000
_cell.length_b   1.000
_cell.length_c   1.000
_cell.angle_alpha   90.00
_cell.angle_beta   90.00
_cell.angle_gamma   90.00
#
_symmetry.space_group_name_H-M   'P 1'
#
loop_
_entity.id
_entity.type
_entity.pdbx_description
1 polymer ?
#
loop_
_entity_poly.entity_id
_entity_poly.type
_entity_poly.pdbx_seq_one_letter_code
_entity_poly.pdbx_strand_id
1 'polypeptide(L)'
;MPRAMVESWLVELMTTYNEESYTGREAYTAQVHLPGEVFESFVWWALQALPDEILVGLDIDAETPHVEEVDVAFSAQECTSNLFQGQGYRIKEAHIVNRGDSYSVHHLPEDWTDDMFSSSRGSRAGRFTHWLHTHPNAPAIPSGADADAAQETAGIDMILGLRFSPEGPLPWFDDVEGQRRRVGKEAVAQPTKARRRSFFQRQQLPVLGVAPSGHKIHEIQLIAFHKNGLGVNVVLVDEEGYPYGWSQFNDHATSEA
;
A
#
# COMPACT_ATOMS: atom_id res chain seq x y z
N MET A 1 1.30 6.34 -23.12
CA MET A 1 0.83 4.95 -23.05
C MET A 1 -0.67 5.00 -22.83
N PRO A 2 -1.51 4.11 -23.38
CA PRO A 2 -2.93 4.12 -23.05
C PRO A 2 -3.05 3.85 -21.55
N ARG A 3 -3.81 4.69 -20.87
CA ARG A 3 -4.15 4.59 -19.45
C ARG A 3 -4.76 3.20 -19.21
N ALA A 4 -4.12 2.37 -18.39
CA ALA A 4 -4.71 1.13 -17.94
C ALA A 4 -5.96 1.53 -17.13
N MET A 5 -7.12 1.00 -17.52
CA MET A 5 -8.31 1.15 -16.68
C MET A 5 -8.05 0.38 -15.39
N VAL A 6 -8.25 1.05 -14.26
CA VAL A 6 -8.21 0.42 -12.93
C VAL A 6 -9.12 -0.81 -12.96
N GLU A 7 -8.61 -1.95 -12.51
CA GLU A 7 -9.40 -3.19 -12.52
C GLU A 7 -10.64 -3.04 -11.62
N SER A 8 -11.79 -3.57 -12.06
CA SER A 8 -13.07 -3.38 -11.37
C SER A 8 -13.08 -3.82 -9.91
N TRP A 9 -12.35 -4.91 -9.58
CA TRP A 9 -12.22 -5.37 -8.20
C TRP A 9 -11.42 -4.40 -7.31
N LEU A 10 -10.48 -3.64 -7.91
CA LEU A 10 -9.71 -2.64 -7.19
C LEU A 10 -10.55 -1.39 -6.89
N VAL A 11 -11.43 -1.01 -7.81
CA VAL A 11 -12.41 0.08 -7.57
C VAL A 11 -13.35 -0.30 -6.43
N GLU A 12 -13.85 -1.54 -6.41
CA GLU A 12 -14.70 -2.04 -5.31
C GLU A 12 -13.94 -2.05 -3.98
N LEU A 13 -12.68 -2.49 -3.99
CA LEU A 13 -11.82 -2.44 -2.81
C LEU A 13 -11.63 -1.01 -2.30
N MET A 14 -11.35 -0.05 -3.18
CA MET A 14 -11.15 1.35 -2.82
C MET A 14 -12.44 1.97 -2.27
N THR A 15 -13.59 1.64 -2.83
CA THR A 15 -14.89 2.10 -2.33
C THR A 15 -15.16 1.58 -0.92
N THR A 16 -14.98 0.27 -0.70
CA THR A 16 -15.15 -0.35 0.62
C THR A 16 -14.17 0.22 1.64
N TYR A 17 -12.93 0.45 1.23
CA TYR A 17 -11.92 1.07 2.10
C TYR A 17 -12.33 2.48 2.53
N ASN A 18 -12.85 3.29 1.61
CA ASN A 18 -13.35 4.63 1.92
C ASN A 18 -14.57 4.61 2.85
N GLU A 19 -15.45 3.61 2.74
CA GLU A 19 -16.57 3.43 3.69
C GLU A 19 -16.06 3.19 5.12
N GLU A 20 -15.04 2.35 5.27
CA GLU A 20 -14.38 2.10 6.56
C GLU A 20 -13.65 3.35 7.06
N SER A 21 -12.93 4.05 6.19
CA SER A 21 -12.23 5.30 6.47
C SER A 21 -13.17 6.40 6.93
N TYR A 22 -14.30 6.58 6.25
CA TYR A 22 -15.36 7.51 6.63
C TYR A 22 -15.98 7.17 7.98
N THR A 23 -16.32 5.91 8.20
CA THR A 23 -16.92 5.43 9.44
C THR A 23 -15.97 5.59 10.63
N GLY A 24 -14.70 5.33 10.42
CA GLY A 24 -13.65 5.41 11.44
C GLY A 24 -13.00 6.78 11.62
N ARG A 25 -13.43 7.81 10.89
CA ARG A 25 -12.74 9.12 10.81
C ARG A 25 -12.48 9.79 12.15
N GLU A 26 -13.38 9.60 13.12
CA GLU A 26 -13.23 10.18 14.47
C GLU A 26 -12.04 9.64 15.28
N ALA A 27 -11.44 8.54 14.83
CA ALA A 27 -10.25 7.97 15.45
C ALA A 27 -8.95 8.66 15.00
N TYR A 28 -9.02 9.55 13.99
CA TYR A 28 -7.84 10.14 13.38
C TYR A 28 -7.79 11.65 13.55
N THR A 29 -6.59 12.17 13.74
CA THR A 29 -6.32 13.61 13.86
C THR A 29 -5.73 14.22 12.59
N ALA A 30 -5.47 13.40 11.58
CA ALA A 30 -4.95 13.81 10.29
C ALA A 30 -5.44 12.87 9.19
N GLN A 31 -5.41 13.33 7.95
CA GLN A 31 -5.77 12.54 6.78
C GLN A 31 -4.76 12.73 5.65
N VAL A 32 -4.72 11.78 4.74
CA VAL A 32 -3.92 11.83 3.52
C VAL A 32 -4.76 11.34 2.33
N HIS A 33 -4.71 12.09 1.23
CA HIS A 33 -5.34 11.69 -0.02
C HIS A 33 -4.36 10.85 -0.84
N LEU A 34 -4.78 9.65 -1.17
CA LEU A 34 -4.02 8.72 -1.98
C LEU A 34 -4.75 8.48 -3.31
N PRO A 35 -4.23 9.00 -4.44
CA PRO A 35 -4.82 8.75 -5.75
C PRO A 35 -4.93 7.25 -6.06
N GLY A 36 -6.05 6.83 -6.62
CA GLY A 36 -6.31 5.43 -6.94
C GLY A 36 -5.28 4.81 -7.89
N GLU A 37 -4.75 5.60 -8.83
CA GLU A 37 -3.68 5.16 -9.73
C GLU A 37 -2.35 4.89 -9.00
N VAL A 38 -2.07 5.65 -7.93
CA VAL A 38 -0.89 5.41 -7.08
C VAL A 38 -1.12 4.16 -6.23
N PHE A 39 -2.31 4.00 -5.66
CA PHE A 39 -2.69 2.80 -4.92
C PHE A 39 -2.65 1.54 -5.81
N GLU A 40 -3.14 1.62 -7.05
CA GLU A 40 -3.04 0.54 -8.03
C GLU A 40 -1.58 0.14 -8.26
N SER A 41 -0.68 1.12 -8.36
CA SER A 41 0.74 0.86 -8.52
C SER A 41 1.34 0.11 -7.33
N PHE A 42 0.97 0.47 -6.09
CA PHE A 42 1.41 -0.25 -4.89
C PHE A 42 0.96 -1.70 -4.92
N VAL A 43 -0.34 -1.91 -5.16
CA VAL A 43 -0.93 -3.24 -5.21
C VAL A 43 -0.25 -4.07 -6.30
N TRP A 44 -0.06 -3.50 -7.47
CA TRP A 44 0.57 -4.19 -8.59
C TRP A 44 2.01 -4.63 -8.28
N TRP A 45 2.84 -3.72 -7.75
CA TRP A 45 4.22 -4.06 -7.38
C TRP A 45 4.28 -5.10 -6.27
N ALA A 46 3.42 -4.96 -5.26
CA ALA A 46 3.32 -5.92 -4.18
C ALA A 46 2.95 -7.32 -4.70
N LEU A 47 1.93 -7.41 -5.59
CA LEU A 47 1.50 -8.67 -6.18
C LEU A 47 2.58 -9.32 -7.08
N GLN A 48 3.42 -8.52 -7.73
CA GLN A 48 4.55 -9.03 -8.51
C GLN A 48 5.68 -9.55 -7.63
N ALA A 49 5.89 -8.92 -6.47
CA ALA A 49 6.98 -9.28 -5.56
C ALA A 49 6.66 -10.52 -4.70
N LEU A 50 5.37 -10.88 -4.53
CA LEU A 50 4.98 -11.96 -3.62
C LEU A 50 5.86 -13.22 -3.77
N PRO A 51 6.26 -13.83 -2.66
CA PRO A 51 5.89 -13.55 -1.27
C PRO A 51 6.78 -12.52 -0.56
N ASP A 52 7.62 -11.80 -1.27
CA ASP A 52 8.61 -10.91 -0.69
C ASP A 52 8.02 -9.51 -0.41
N GLU A 53 8.58 -8.83 0.56
CA GLU A 53 8.26 -7.44 0.90
C GLU A 53 8.83 -6.46 -0.14
N ILE A 54 8.18 -5.32 -0.30
CA ILE A 54 8.71 -4.18 -1.05
C ILE A 54 8.72 -2.93 -0.20
N LEU A 55 9.64 -2.04 -0.51
CA LEU A 55 9.71 -0.69 0.00
C LEU A 55 9.47 0.31 -1.13
N VAL A 56 8.61 1.28 -0.87
CA VAL A 56 8.20 2.32 -1.81
C VAL A 56 8.40 3.68 -1.18
N GLY A 57 9.06 4.57 -1.88
CA GLY A 57 9.15 5.98 -1.53
C GLY A 57 8.00 6.76 -2.17
N LEU A 58 7.44 7.73 -1.44
CA LEU A 58 6.29 8.51 -1.84
C LEU A 58 6.66 9.98 -1.99
N ASP A 59 6.27 10.58 -3.11
CA ASP A 59 6.33 12.02 -3.34
C ASP A 59 4.96 12.64 -3.03
N ILE A 60 4.96 13.84 -2.43
CA ILE A 60 3.75 14.59 -2.10
C ILE A 60 3.44 15.58 -3.21
N ASP A 61 2.17 15.79 -3.48
CA ASP A 61 1.67 16.89 -4.28
C ASP A 61 1.34 18.08 -3.37
N ALA A 62 2.25 19.06 -3.35
CA ALA A 62 2.03 20.31 -2.62
C ALA A 62 1.30 21.39 -3.45
N GLU A 63 1.09 21.12 -4.76
CA GLU A 63 0.54 22.12 -5.70
C GLU A 63 -0.96 21.91 -5.94
N THR A 64 -1.43 20.67 -5.90
CA THR A 64 -2.86 20.36 -6.07
C THR A 64 -3.58 20.57 -4.75
N PRO A 65 -4.52 21.51 -4.67
CA PRO A 65 -5.30 21.72 -3.46
C PRO A 65 -6.17 20.51 -3.16
N HIS A 66 -6.44 20.31 -1.88
CA HIS A 66 -7.45 19.37 -1.44
C HIS A 66 -8.84 19.84 -1.84
N VAL A 67 -9.76 18.91 -2.00
CA VAL A 67 -11.18 19.21 -2.16
C VAL A 67 -11.76 19.45 -0.77
N GLU A 68 -12.09 20.70 -0.44
CA GLU A 68 -12.49 21.13 0.90
C GLU A 68 -13.66 20.30 1.47
N GLU A 69 -14.66 20.00 0.65
CA GLU A 69 -15.79 19.18 1.08
C GLU A 69 -15.40 17.74 1.42
N VAL A 70 -14.38 17.18 0.76
CA VAL A 70 -13.82 15.86 1.08
C VAL A 70 -13.04 15.91 2.38
N ASP A 71 -12.23 16.95 2.56
CA ASP A 71 -11.48 17.15 3.80
C ASP A 71 -12.43 17.23 5.00
N VAL A 72 -13.51 17.99 4.89
CA VAL A 72 -14.54 18.12 5.94
C VAL A 72 -15.24 16.78 6.19
N ALA A 73 -15.63 16.06 5.13
CA ALA A 73 -16.37 14.81 5.28
C ALA A 73 -15.55 13.68 5.96
N PHE A 74 -14.25 13.62 5.70
CA PHE A 74 -13.35 12.57 6.22
C PHE A 74 -12.54 12.99 7.43
N SER A 75 -12.74 14.19 7.96
CA SER A 75 -12.05 14.69 9.15
C SER A 75 -12.90 14.47 10.41
N ALA A 76 -12.23 14.21 11.52
CA ALA A 76 -12.82 14.38 12.84
C ALA A 76 -13.03 15.88 13.15
N GLN A 77 -13.92 16.20 14.06
CA GLN A 77 -14.19 17.60 14.48
C GLN A 77 -12.93 18.35 14.96
N GLU A 78 -11.96 17.63 15.49
CA GLU A 78 -10.69 18.18 16.00
C GLU A 78 -9.49 17.90 15.07
N CYS A 79 -9.74 17.51 13.82
CA CYS A 79 -8.67 17.21 12.87
C CYS A 79 -7.80 18.45 12.62
N THR A 80 -6.52 18.32 12.94
CA THR A 80 -5.56 19.39 12.67
C THR A 80 -4.92 19.19 11.30
N SER A 81 -5.16 20.12 10.40
CA SER A 81 -4.60 20.11 9.05
C SER A 81 -3.06 20.34 9.01
N ASN A 82 -2.41 20.51 10.14
CA ASN A 82 -1.01 20.98 10.23
C ASN A 82 -0.01 19.91 10.70
N LEU A 83 -0.38 18.61 10.71
CA LEU A 83 0.54 17.56 11.16
C LEU A 83 1.84 17.53 10.33
N PHE A 84 1.77 17.96 9.08
CA PHE A 84 2.86 17.94 8.10
C PHE A 84 3.41 19.33 7.77
N GLN A 85 3.25 20.32 8.65
CA GLN A 85 3.85 21.65 8.52
C GLN A 85 3.51 22.39 7.21
N GLY A 86 2.27 22.28 6.76
CA GLY A 86 1.79 22.99 5.56
C GLY A 86 2.18 22.33 4.23
N GLN A 87 2.75 21.15 4.27
CA GLN A 87 2.90 20.33 3.07
C GLN A 87 1.54 19.73 2.69
N GLY A 88 1.31 19.58 1.39
CA GLY A 88 0.06 18.99 0.89
C GLY A 88 -0.15 17.58 1.38
N TYR A 89 -1.40 17.21 1.60
CA TYR A 89 -1.79 15.88 2.11
C TYR A 89 -2.04 14.88 0.99
N ARG A 90 -1.80 15.25 -0.26
CA ARG A 90 -2.01 14.38 -1.40
C ARG A 90 -0.70 13.71 -1.81
N ILE A 91 -0.71 12.41 -1.95
CA ILE A 91 0.39 11.67 -2.57
C ILE A 91 0.33 11.91 -4.09
N LYS A 92 1.46 12.23 -4.70
CA LYS A 92 1.57 12.51 -6.13
C LYS A 92 2.01 11.28 -6.91
N GLU A 93 3.14 10.74 -6.49
CA GLU A 93 3.81 9.64 -7.17
C GLU A 93 4.41 8.66 -6.17
N ALA A 94 4.62 7.44 -6.62
CA ALA A 94 5.28 6.39 -5.87
C ALA A 94 6.45 5.83 -6.67
N HIS A 95 7.49 5.40 -5.96
CA HIS A 95 8.69 4.84 -6.57
C HIS A 95 9.12 3.61 -5.79
N ILE A 96 9.16 2.46 -6.46
CA ILE A 96 9.72 1.26 -5.83
C ILE A 96 11.20 1.50 -5.55
N VAL A 97 11.60 1.28 -4.31
CA VAL A 97 12.95 1.55 -3.81
C VAL A 97 13.70 0.27 -3.62
N ASN A 98 13.09 -0.70 -2.97
CA ASN A 98 13.73 -1.96 -2.63
C ASN A 98 12.74 -3.11 -2.64
N ARG A 99 13.28 -4.32 -2.74
CA ARG A 99 12.59 -5.58 -2.49
C ARG A 99 13.41 -6.36 -1.47
N GLY A 100 12.79 -6.78 -0.41
CA GLY A 100 13.38 -7.60 0.63
C GLY A 100 13.13 -9.08 0.43
N ASP A 101 12.97 -9.78 1.51
CA ASP A 101 12.50 -11.17 1.55
C ASP A 101 11.06 -11.23 2.11
N SER A 102 10.60 -12.42 2.48
CA SER A 102 9.23 -12.63 3.00
C SER A 102 9.01 -12.12 4.43
N TYR A 103 10.01 -11.53 5.06
CA TYR A 103 9.98 -11.12 6.47
C TYR A 103 10.50 -9.72 6.73
N SER A 104 11.26 -9.16 5.80
CA SER A 104 11.85 -7.84 5.99
C SER A 104 12.23 -7.16 4.68
N VAL A 105 12.16 -5.84 4.68
CA VAL A 105 12.73 -4.98 3.64
C VAL A 105 13.54 -3.87 4.30
N HIS A 106 14.77 -3.68 3.86
CA HIS A 106 15.61 -2.61 4.38
C HIS A 106 15.21 -1.27 3.76
N HIS A 107 15.09 -0.23 4.58
CA HIS A 107 14.78 1.13 4.13
C HIS A 107 15.87 1.72 3.22
N LEU A 108 17.11 1.26 3.38
CA LEU A 108 18.21 1.60 2.48
C LEU A 108 18.75 0.30 1.86
N PRO A 109 18.70 0.14 0.53
CA PRO A 109 19.39 -0.96 -0.14
C PRO A 109 20.88 -0.90 0.21
N GLU A 110 21.50 -2.06 0.47
CA GLU A 110 22.94 -2.14 0.76
C GLU A 110 23.77 -1.47 -0.35
N ASP A 111 23.33 -1.59 -1.60
CA ASP A 111 23.94 -0.95 -2.78
C ASP A 111 23.83 0.60 -2.77
N TRP A 112 22.99 1.17 -1.93
CA TRP A 112 22.78 2.62 -1.88
C TRP A 112 23.81 3.35 -1.03
N THR A 113 24.45 2.66 -0.11
CA THR A 113 25.56 3.24 0.66
C THR A 113 26.74 3.61 -0.23
N ASP A 114 26.97 2.84 -1.29
CA ASP A 114 28.01 3.12 -2.28
C ASP A 114 27.52 4.12 -3.35
N ASP A 115 26.22 4.13 -3.66
CA ASP A 115 25.61 4.99 -4.68
C ASP A 115 25.11 6.35 -4.16
N MET A 116 25.01 6.54 -2.83
CA MET A 116 24.66 7.85 -2.24
C MET A 116 25.63 8.97 -2.67
N PHE A 117 26.84 8.59 -3.08
CA PHE A 117 27.85 9.50 -3.60
C PHE A 117 27.95 9.51 -5.13
N SER A 118 27.17 8.70 -5.84
CA SER A 118 27.17 8.67 -7.29
C SER A 118 26.19 9.70 -7.86
N SER A 119 26.67 10.54 -8.75
CA SER A 119 25.94 11.67 -9.34
C SER A 119 24.72 11.27 -10.20
N SER A 120 24.55 9.99 -10.53
CA SER A 120 23.45 9.53 -11.39
C SER A 120 22.13 9.26 -10.66
N ARG A 121 22.18 9.02 -9.34
CA ARG A 121 20.99 8.84 -8.48
C ARG A 121 20.75 9.99 -7.51
N GLY A 122 21.61 10.98 -7.53
CA GLY A 122 21.73 12.03 -6.52
C GLY A 122 20.52 12.94 -6.29
N SER A 123 19.45 12.83 -7.08
CA SER A 123 18.27 13.66 -6.86
C SER A 123 17.15 12.99 -6.07
N ARG A 124 17.16 11.66 -5.91
CA ARG A 124 16.06 10.91 -5.28
C ARG A 124 16.45 10.12 -4.03
N ALA A 125 17.70 9.66 -3.89
CA ALA A 125 18.19 9.03 -2.68
C ALA A 125 18.18 10.05 -1.52
N GLY A 126 17.44 9.76 -0.46
CA GLY A 126 17.26 10.68 0.68
C GLY A 126 16.20 11.77 0.47
N ARG A 127 15.48 11.74 -0.63
CA ARG A 127 14.44 12.73 -0.96
C ARG A 127 13.07 12.38 -0.42
N PHE A 128 12.77 11.08 -0.26
CA PHE A 128 11.45 10.67 0.19
C PHE A 128 11.27 11.00 1.67
N THR A 129 10.16 11.67 1.97
CA THR A 129 9.73 11.97 3.33
C THR A 129 8.59 11.08 3.79
N HIS A 130 8.03 10.31 2.87
CA HIS A 130 6.92 9.39 3.10
C HIS A 130 7.28 8.04 2.51
N TRP A 131 6.83 6.97 3.17
CA TRP A 131 7.21 5.61 2.83
C TRP A 131 6.02 4.67 2.87
N LEU A 132 6.11 3.59 2.11
CA LEU A 132 5.22 2.44 2.20
C LEU A 132 6.05 1.17 2.13
N HIS A 133 5.74 0.20 2.97
CA HIS A 133 6.23 -1.17 2.81
C HIS A 133 5.08 -2.18 2.88
N THR A 134 5.34 -3.42 2.48
CA THR A 134 4.32 -4.45 2.44
C THR A 134 4.55 -5.49 3.53
N HIS A 135 3.44 -6.05 4.05
CA HIS A 135 3.42 -7.18 4.97
C HIS A 135 2.80 -8.41 4.30
N PRO A 136 3.60 -9.29 3.68
CA PRO A 136 3.11 -10.52 3.07
C PRO A 136 2.61 -11.52 4.11
N ASN A 137 1.33 -11.93 4.01
CA ASN A 137 0.64 -12.82 4.96
C ASN A 137 0.64 -12.36 6.43
N ALA A 138 0.80 -11.06 6.64
CA ALA A 138 0.67 -10.42 7.93
C ALA A 138 -0.33 -9.24 7.84
N PRO A 139 -0.97 -8.86 8.95
CA PRO A 139 -1.85 -7.69 8.98
C PRO A 139 -1.05 -6.41 8.79
N ALA A 140 -1.73 -5.35 8.34
CA ALA A 140 -1.17 -4.00 8.26
C ALA A 140 -1.05 -3.36 9.66
N ILE A 141 -0.19 -3.92 10.49
CA ILE A 141 0.07 -3.46 11.87
C ILE A 141 1.58 -3.26 12.01
N PRO A 142 2.05 -2.08 12.46
CA PRO A 142 3.47 -1.83 12.63
C PRO A 142 4.12 -2.84 13.59
N SER A 143 5.23 -3.41 13.20
CA SER A 143 6.13 -4.15 14.10
C SER A 143 6.97 -3.17 14.95
N GLY A 144 7.73 -3.69 15.90
CA GLY A 144 8.70 -2.87 16.64
C GLY A 144 9.75 -2.24 15.73
N ALA A 145 10.20 -2.97 14.71
CA ALA A 145 11.17 -2.47 13.73
C ALA A 145 10.58 -1.35 12.85
N ASP A 146 9.30 -1.48 12.46
CA ASP A 146 8.61 -0.44 11.69
C ASP A 146 8.44 0.84 12.52
N ALA A 147 8.11 0.68 13.80
CA ALA A 147 7.98 1.82 14.72
C ALA A 147 9.33 2.53 14.94
N ASP A 148 10.43 1.79 15.01
CA ASP A 148 11.78 2.34 15.12
C ASP A 148 12.18 3.05 13.82
N ALA A 149 11.92 2.44 12.65
CA ALA A 149 12.21 3.04 11.35
C ALA A 149 11.40 4.33 11.14
N ALA A 150 10.13 4.37 11.58
CA ALA A 150 9.27 5.53 11.48
C ALA A 150 9.81 6.75 12.25
N GLN A 151 10.65 6.56 13.29
CA GLN A 151 11.27 7.69 14.00
C GLN A 151 12.17 8.54 13.09
N GLU A 152 12.75 7.93 12.07
CA GLU A 152 13.62 8.59 11.09
C GLU A 152 12.82 9.19 9.91
N THR A 153 11.53 8.89 9.81
CA THR A 153 10.64 9.39 8.75
C THR A 153 10.15 10.80 9.08
N ALA A 154 10.27 11.71 8.15
CA ALA A 154 9.81 13.10 8.33
C ALA A 154 8.29 13.25 8.10
N GLY A 155 7.68 12.36 7.34
CA GLY A 155 6.26 12.36 6.97
C GLY A 155 5.50 11.19 7.58
N ILE A 156 4.79 10.45 6.73
CA ILE A 156 4.01 9.27 7.12
C ILE A 156 4.67 8.00 6.62
N ASP A 157 4.46 6.93 7.38
CA ASP A 157 4.71 5.56 6.97
C ASP A 157 3.39 4.87 6.68
N MET A 158 3.36 4.08 5.61
CA MET A 158 2.21 3.26 5.23
C MET A 158 2.58 1.78 5.26
N ILE A 159 1.64 0.94 5.61
CA ILE A 159 1.79 -0.51 5.54
C ILE A 159 0.67 -1.08 4.69
N LEU A 160 1.04 -1.85 3.66
CA LEU A 160 0.11 -2.62 2.84
C LEU A 160 0.18 -4.09 3.25
N GLY A 161 -0.78 -4.55 4.03
CA GLY A 161 -0.92 -5.95 4.42
C GLY A 161 -1.61 -6.75 3.31
N LEU A 162 -1.04 -7.90 2.96
CA LEU A 162 -1.58 -8.77 1.90
C LEU A 162 -1.76 -10.19 2.44
N ARG A 163 -2.99 -10.70 2.38
CA ARG A 163 -3.27 -12.09 2.69
C ARG A 163 -3.42 -12.91 1.41
N PHE A 164 -2.60 -13.93 1.26
CA PHE A 164 -2.57 -14.74 0.05
C PHE A 164 -2.32 -16.22 0.33
N SER A 165 -2.56 -17.06 -0.67
CA SER A 165 -2.28 -18.49 -0.61
C SER A 165 -1.83 -19.05 -1.97
N PRO A 166 -0.97 -20.12 -1.94
CA PRO A 166 -0.29 -20.69 -0.79
C PRO A 166 0.77 -19.76 -0.23
N GLU A 167 1.22 -20.00 1.00
CA GLU A 167 2.36 -19.29 1.60
C GLU A 167 3.66 -19.67 0.90
N GLY A 168 4.57 -18.71 0.80
CA GLY A 168 5.90 -18.89 0.21
C GLY A 168 5.90 -18.91 -1.32
N PRO A 169 7.07 -18.99 -1.95
CA PRO A 169 7.20 -18.96 -3.39
C PRO A 169 6.59 -20.19 -4.03
N LEU A 170 5.98 -20.02 -5.19
CA LEU A 170 5.45 -21.11 -5.96
C LEU A 170 6.55 -21.76 -6.80
N PRO A 171 6.63 -23.12 -6.85
CA PRO A 171 7.75 -23.81 -7.49
C PRO A 171 7.82 -23.65 -9.01
N TRP A 172 6.75 -23.16 -9.63
CA TRP A 172 6.67 -22.91 -11.08
C TRP A 172 6.89 -21.45 -11.47
N PHE A 173 7.36 -20.62 -10.54
CA PHE A 173 7.75 -19.25 -10.81
C PHE A 173 9.24 -19.06 -10.57
N ASP A 174 9.88 -18.35 -11.46
CA ASP A 174 11.27 -17.94 -11.36
C ASP A 174 11.36 -16.42 -11.16
N ASP A 175 12.46 -15.98 -10.60
CA ASP A 175 12.74 -14.56 -10.36
C ASP A 175 13.69 -14.05 -11.45
N VAL A 176 13.16 -13.21 -12.32
CA VAL A 176 13.94 -12.64 -13.42
C VAL A 176 13.86 -11.12 -13.31
N GLU A 177 15.01 -10.47 -13.19
CA GLU A 177 15.12 -9.00 -13.11
C GLU A 177 14.28 -8.41 -11.96
N GLY A 178 14.28 -9.08 -10.79
CA GLY A 178 13.50 -8.65 -9.63
C GLY A 178 11.99 -8.86 -9.75
N GLN A 179 11.52 -9.57 -10.77
CA GLN A 179 10.12 -9.91 -10.96
C GLN A 179 9.92 -11.42 -11.04
N ARG A 180 8.93 -11.94 -10.32
CA ARG A 180 8.57 -13.35 -10.45
C ARG A 180 7.82 -13.58 -11.75
N ARG A 181 8.35 -14.49 -12.56
CA ARG A 181 7.78 -14.89 -13.85
C ARG A 181 7.49 -16.38 -13.85
N ARG A 182 6.39 -16.75 -14.51
CA ARG A 182 6.02 -18.15 -14.67
C ARG A 182 7.05 -18.86 -15.54
N VAL A 183 7.66 -19.93 -15.03
CA VAL A 183 8.53 -20.81 -15.79
C VAL A 183 7.73 -21.67 -16.78
N GLY A 184 8.35 -22.04 -17.91
CA GLY A 184 7.74 -22.93 -18.88
C GLY A 184 7.40 -24.29 -18.26
N LYS A 185 6.41 -24.99 -18.84
CA LYS A 185 5.93 -26.29 -18.37
C LYS A 185 7.02 -27.35 -18.22
N GLU A 186 8.13 -27.20 -18.96
CA GLU A 186 9.26 -28.13 -18.97
C GLU A 186 10.15 -28.02 -17.72
N ALA A 187 10.10 -26.89 -17.03
CA ALA A 187 10.92 -26.62 -15.84
C ALA A 187 10.24 -27.01 -14.51
N VAL A 188 9.02 -27.54 -14.56
CA VAL A 188 8.29 -27.90 -13.34
C VAL A 188 8.84 -29.19 -12.76
N ALA A 189 9.70 -29.08 -11.74
CA ALA A 189 10.11 -30.20 -10.91
C ALA A 189 8.85 -30.83 -10.26
N GLN A 190 8.83 -32.17 -10.18
CA GLN A 190 7.69 -32.89 -9.59
C GLN A 190 7.40 -32.37 -8.19
N PRO A 191 6.14 -32.17 -7.83
CA PRO A 191 5.76 -31.65 -6.52
C PRO A 191 6.30 -32.58 -5.42
N THR A 192 7.12 -32.04 -4.56
CA THR A 192 7.51 -32.68 -3.30
C THR A 192 6.20 -33.00 -2.56
N LYS A 193 6.04 -34.28 -2.21
CA LYS A 193 4.83 -34.82 -1.55
C LYS A 193 4.36 -33.89 -0.46
N ALA A 194 3.24 -33.19 -0.71
CA ALA A 194 2.61 -32.32 0.24
C ALA A 194 2.36 -33.10 1.55
N ARG A 195 2.93 -32.61 2.64
CA ARG A 195 2.67 -33.13 3.98
C ARG A 195 1.16 -33.12 4.19
N ARG A 196 0.53 -34.29 4.36
CA ARG A 196 -0.91 -34.41 4.67
C ARG A 196 -1.21 -33.57 5.92
N ARG A 197 -1.69 -32.37 5.73
CA ARG A 197 -2.22 -31.52 6.81
C ARG A 197 -3.65 -31.93 7.09
N SER A 198 -3.93 -32.05 8.38
CA SER A 198 -5.17 -32.35 9.09
C SER A 198 -6.44 -31.83 8.40
N PHE A 199 -7.48 -32.69 8.44
CA PHE A 199 -8.83 -32.56 7.91
C PHE A 199 -9.73 -31.59 8.72
N PHE A 200 -9.21 -30.47 9.19
CA PHE A 200 -10.08 -29.39 9.64
C PHE A 200 -10.44 -28.55 8.42
N GLN A 201 -11.74 -28.47 8.11
CA GLN A 201 -12.30 -27.59 7.10
C GLN A 201 -11.74 -26.17 7.33
N ARG A 202 -10.72 -25.78 6.60
CA ARG A 202 -10.35 -24.38 6.47
C ARG A 202 -11.52 -23.73 5.71
N GLN A 203 -12.21 -22.80 6.36
CA GLN A 203 -13.06 -21.85 5.66
C GLN A 203 -12.28 -21.36 4.45
N GLN A 204 -12.78 -21.62 3.26
CA GLN A 204 -12.17 -21.10 2.05
C GLN A 204 -12.41 -19.58 2.09
N LEU A 205 -11.36 -18.84 2.29
CA LEU A 205 -11.43 -17.39 2.19
C LEU A 205 -11.85 -17.00 0.78
N PRO A 206 -12.65 -15.95 0.61
CA PRO A 206 -12.95 -15.42 -0.71
C PRO A 206 -11.66 -15.10 -1.45
N VAL A 207 -11.70 -15.16 -2.76
CA VAL A 207 -10.56 -14.83 -3.62
C VAL A 207 -10.90 -13.55 -4.35
N LEU A 208 -10.17 -12.48 -4.05
CA LEU A 208 -10.28 -11.18 -4.72
C LEU A 208 -9.70 -11.25 -6.14
N GLY A 209 -8.58 -11.95 -6.30
CA GLY A 209 -7.87 -12.06 -7.56
C GLY A 209 -6.71 -13.04 -7.50
N VAL A 210 -5.98 -13.14 -8.60
CA VAL A 210 -4.76 -13.95 -8.72
C VAL A 210 -3.60 -13.06 -9.12
N ALA A 211 -2.58 -13.04 -8.28
CA ALA A 211 -1.36 -12.28 -8.56
C ALA A 211 -0.58 -12.83 -9.77
N PRO A 212 0.23 -12.02 -10.45
CA PRO A 212 1.16 -12.49 -11.50
C PRO A 212 2.07 -13.61 -11.02
N SER A 213 2.43 -13.61 -9.73
CA SER A 213 3.16 -14.68 -9.06
C SER A 213 2.37 -15.99 -8.91
N GLY A 214 1.08 -16.02 -9.27
CA GLY A 214 0.20 -17.18 -9.18
C GLY A 214 -0.49 -17.37 -7.83
N HIS A 215 -0.23 -16.53 -6.85
CA HIS A 215 -0.89 -16.55 -5.55
C HIS A 215 -2.33 -16.07 -5.66
N LYS A 216 -3.23 -16.70 -4.90
CA LYS A 216 -4.60 -16.22 -4.72
C LYS A 216 -4.62 -15.18 -3.63
N ILE A 217 -5.17 -14.03 -3.91
CA ILE A 217 -5.27 -12.91 -2.98
C ILE A 217 -6.63 -12.99 -2.28
N HIS A 218 -6.62 -12.86 -0.96
CA HIS A 218 -7.81 -12.97 -0.12
C HIS A 218 -8.18 -11.68 0.59
N GLU A 219 -7.20 -10.84 0.88
CA GLU A 219 -7.40 -9.60 1.63
C GLU A 219 -6.25 -8.64 1.33
N ILE A 220 -6.59 -7.35 1.27
CA ILE A 220 -5.64 -6.25 1.19
C ILE A 220 -6.04 -5.24 2.26
N GLN A 221 -5.10 -4.85 3.11
CA GLN A 221 -5.27 -3.86 4.15
C GLN A 221 -4.27 -2.72 3.94
N LEU A 222 -4.66 -1.49 4.24
CA LEU A 222 -3.77 -0.34 4.19
C LEU A 222 -3.95 0.47 5.46
N ILE A 223 -2.84 0.88 6.07
CA ILE A 223 -2.81 1.86 7.14
C ILE A 223 -1.77 2.92 6.86
N ALA A 224 -1.93 4.08 7.49
CA ALA A 224 -0.93 5.12 7.54
C ALA A 224 -0.75 5.62 8.98
N PHE A 225 0.45 5.98 9.35
CA PHE A 225 0.77 6.50 10.67
C PHE A 225 1.96 7.46 10.61
N HIS A 226 2.10 8.30 11.63
CA HIS A 226 3.20 9.22 11.79
C HIS A 226 4.13 8.73 12.91
N LYS A 227 5.39 9.18 12.90
CA LYS A 227 6.43 8.79 13.87
C LYS A 227 6.07 8.98 15.34
N ASN A 228 5.12 9.84 15.65
CA ASN A 228 4.60 10.02 17.01
C ASN A 228 3.51 9.00 17.39
N GLY A 229 3.28 7.98 16.56
CA GLY A 229 2.31 6.91 16.78
C GLY A 229 0.86 7.28 16.47
N LEU A 230 0.61 8.47 15.93
CA LEU A 230 -0.73 8.87 15.49
C LEU A 230 -1.09 8.18 14.18
N GLY A 231 -2.26 7.52 14.16
CA GLY A 231 -2.86 7.03 12.92
C GLY A 231 -3.27 8.19 12.02
N VAL A 232 -3.15 7.98 10.71
CA VAL A 232 -3.53 8.94 9.66
C VAL A 232 -4.64 8.30 8.83
N ASN A 233 -5.75 9.01 8.67
CA ASN A 233 -6.85 8.54 7.84
C ASN A 233 -6.45 8.60 6.37
N VAL A 234 -6.57 7.49 5.64
CA VAL A 234 -6.28 7.44 4.20
C VAL A 234 -7.59 7.53 3.44
N VAL A 235 -7.65 8.44 2.48
CA VAL A 235 -8.79 8.61 1.59
C VAL A 235 -8.33 8.31 0.17
N LEU A 236 -8.89 7.27 -0.43
CA LEU A 236 -8.57 6.85 -1.79
C LEU A 236 -9.40 7.69 -2.78
N VAL A 237 -8.73 8.54 -3.55
CA VAL A 237 -9.36 9.54 -4.40
C VAL A 237 -9.14 9.27 -5.89
N ASP A 238 -10.09 9.72 -6.71
CA ASP A 238 -9.99 9.75 -8.16
C ASP A 238 -9.10 10.92 -8.65
N GLU A 239 -9.08 11.13 -9.96
CA GLU A 239 -8.28 12.18 -10.59
C GLU A 239 -8.74 13.59 -10.18
N GLU A 240 -10.03 13.77 -9.99
CA GLU A 240 -10.66 15.02 -9.56
C GLU A 240 -10.46 15.30 -8.06
N GLY A 241 -10.02 14.29 -7.29
CA GLY A 241 -9.80 14.37 -5.85
C GLY A 241 -11.00 13.93 -5.01
N TYR A 242 -12.01 13.33 -5.63
CA TYR A 242 -13.17 12.79 -4.92
C TYR A 242 -12.95 11.32 -4.52
N PRO A 243 -13.41 10.90 -3.33
CA PRO A 243 -13.29 9.53 -2.90
C PRO A 243 -14.05 8.56 -3.81
N TYR A 244 -13.46 7.41 -4.07
CA TYR A 244 -14.22 6.32 -4.67
C TYR A 244 -15.45 6.02 -3.81
N GLY A 245 -16.65 6.02 -4.45
CA GLY A 245 -17.91 5.90 -3.75
C GLY A 245 -18.49 7.22 -3.20
N TRP A 246 -17.99 8.40 -3.64
CA TRP A 246 -18.34 9.72 -3.13
C TRP A 246 -19.87 9.97 -3.01
N SER A 247 -20.65 9.51 -3.97
CA SER A 247 -22.11 9.68 -3.94
C SER A 247 -22.78 9.11 -2.69
N GLN A 248 -22.18 8.11 -2.06
CA GLN A 248 -22.68 7.49 -0.82
C GLN A 248 -22.41 8.36 0.41
N PHE A 249 -21.34 9.16 0.40
CA PHE A 249 -20.93 10.01 1.52
C PHE A 249 -21.62 11.37 1.51
N ASN A 250 -21.92 11.90 0.32
CA ASN A 250 -22.49 13.23 0.14
C ASN A 250 -23.97 13.31 0.59
N ASP A 251 -24.73 12.23 0.49
CA ASP A 251 -26.14 12.18 0.95
C ASP A 251 -26.25 12.26 2.48
N HIS A 252 -25.21 11.86 3.22
CA HIS A 252 -25.16 11.95 4.68
C HIS A 252 -24.78 13.36 5.16
N ALA A 253 -23.86 14.05 4.48
CA ALA A 253 -23.46 15.41 4.85
C ALA A 253 -24.60 16.44 4.71
N THR A 254 -25.54 16.21 3.79
CA THR A 254 -26.71 17.09 3.60
C THR A 254 -27.88 16.80 4.56
N SER A 255 -27.87 15.68 5.30
CA SER A 255 -28.92 15.31 6.24
C SER A 255 -28.67 15.75 7.69
N GLU A 256 -27.44 16.16 8.03
CA GLU A 256 -27.03 16.63 9.36
C GLU A 256 -26.88 18.16 9.47
N ALA A 257 -27.11 18.89 8.39
CA ALA A 257 -27.13 20.35 8.32
C ALA A 257 -28.58 20.89 8.36
#